data_112a2e5e1399f8925d6b825080c4e500
#
_entry.id   112a2e5e1399f8925d6b825080c4e500
#
_cell.length_a   1.000
_cell.length_b   1.000
_cell.length_c   1.000
_cell.angle_alpha   90.00
_cell.angle_beta   90.00
_cell.angle_gamma   90.00
#
_symmetry.space_group_name_H-M   'P 1'
#
loop_
_entity.id
_entity.type
_entity.pdbx_description
1 polymer ?
#
loop_
_entity_poly.entity_id
_entity_poly.type
_entity_poly.pdbx_seq_one_letter_code
_entity_poly.pdbx_strand_id
1 'polypeptide(L)' 'MPITDRAVINVYDIMGRKIVTLHQGILVKGKYQFSWNGKDSRGRSLASGPYFLMAKYRDNTQIQKLLLLK' A
#
# COMPACT_ATOMS: atom_id res chain seq x y z
N MET A 1 -6.42 -0.48 11.65
CA MET A 1 -7.13 -1.78 11.56
C MET A 1 -8.24 -1.81 12.59
N PRO A 2 -9.47 -1.94 12.17
CA PRO A 2 -10.58 -2.09 13.12
C PRO A 2 -10.62 -3.45 13.81
N ILE A 3 -9.89 -4.42 13.28
CA ILE A 3 -9.82 -5.79 13.81
C ILE A 3 -8.39 -6.30 13.71
N THR A 4 -8.06 -7.29 14.53
CA THR A 4 -6.81 -8.02 14.41
C THR A 4 -7.01 -9.11 13.35
N ASP A 5 -6.25 -9.03 12.26
CA ASP A 5 -6.36 -10.00 11.18
C ASP A 5 -5.16 -9.90 10.24
N ARG A 6 -5.09 -10.87 9.33
CA ARG A 6 -4.09 -10.83 8.28
C ARG A 6 -4.46 -9.74 7.28
N ALA A 7 -3.48 -8.93 6.93
CA ALA A 7 -3.66 -7.81 6.00
C ALA A 7 -2.53 -7.79 4.99
N VAL A 8 -2.86 -7.36 3.78
CA VAL A 8 -1.89 -7.10 2.71
C VAL A 8 -2.05 -5.66 2.28
N ILE A 9 -0.95 -4.92 2.26
CA ILE A 9 -0.94 -3.51 1.86
C ILE A 9 0.02 -3.38 0.69
N ASN A 10 -0.54 -3.04 -0.47
CA ASN A 10 0.20 -2.91 -1.72
C ASN A 10 0.06 -1.51 -2.29
N VAL A 11 1.05 -1.10 -3.07
CA VAL A 11 0.98 0.11 -3.88
C VAL A 11 0.81 -0.30 -5.34
N TYR A 12 -0.09 0.40 -6.04
CA TYR A 12 -0.40 0.17 -7.46
C TYR A 12 -0.21 1.46 -8.24
N ASP A 13 0.16 1.33 -9.51
CA ASP A 13 0.18 2.46 -10.43
C ASP A 13 -1.21 2.71 -11.03
N ILE A 14 -1.32 3.73 -11.88
CA ILE A 14 -2.61 4.08 -12.49
C ILE A 14 -3.09 3.01 -13.49
N MET A 15 -2.21 2.12 -13.92
CA MET A 15 -2.57 1.02 -14.80
C MET A 15 -3.06 -0.20 -14.02
N GLY A 16 -3.07 -0.14 -12.69
CA GLY A 16 -3.47 -1.24 -11.85
C GLY A 16 -2.39 -2.28 -11.61
N ARG A 17 -1.14 -1.98 -11.96
CA ARG A 17 -0.02 -2.90 -11.75
C ARG A 17 0.51 -2.74 -10.33
N LYS A 18 0.75 -3.88 -9.68
CA LYS A 18 1.33 -3.87 -8.35
C LYS A 18 2.80 -3.43 -8.42
N ILE A 19 3.13 -2.40 -7.64
CA ILE A 19 4.47 -1.83 -7.59
C ILE A 19 5.28 -2.47 -6.47
N VAL A 20 4.72 -2.51 -5.26
CA VAL A 20 5.44 -2.98 -4.09
C VAL A 20 4.43 -3.37 -3.01
N THR A 21 4.82 -4.31 -2.16
CA THR A 21 4.06 -4.70 -0.97
C THR A 21 4.69 -4.01 0.23
N LEU A 22 3.93 -3.19 0.93
CA LEU A 22 4.39 -2.49 2.13
C LEU A 22 4.24 -3.36 3.38
N HIS A 23 3.24 -4.23 3.41
CA HIS A 23 2.99 -5.11 4.53
C HIS A 23 2.26 -6.36 4.06
N GLN A 24 2.65 -7.49 4.63
CA GLN A 24 1.95 -8.76 4.42
C GLN A 24 2.07 -9.56 5.71
N GLY A 25 0.93 -9.86 6.33
CA GLY A 25 0.90 -10.61 7.56
C GLY A 25 -0.16 -10.08 8.52
N ILE A 26 -0.08 -10.50 9.77
CA ILE A 26 -1.05 -10.15 10.79
C ILE A 26 -0.78 -8.74 11.30
N LEU A 27 -1.85 -7.92 11.32
CA LEU A 27 -1.85 -6.63 12.01
C LEU A 27 -2.81 -6.71 13.18
N VAL A 28 -2.33 -6.30 14.35
CA VAL A 28 -3.15 -6.20 15.55
C VAL A 28 -4.07 -5.00 15.41
N LYS A 29 -5.26 -5.08 15.98
CA LYS A 29 -6.22 -3.98 16.01
C LYS A 29 -5.53 -2.69 16.47
N GLY A 30 -5.78 -1.60 15.75
CA GLY A 30 -5.18 -0.30 16.05
C GLY A 30 -5.06 0.57 14.82
N LYS A 31 -4.47 1.75 15.02
CA LYS A 31 -4.18 2.68 13.94
C LYS A 31 -2.74 2.48 13.50
N TYR A 32 -2.54 2.44 12.18
CA TYR A 32 -1.23 2.26 11.59
C TYR A 32 -0.94 3.35 10.57
N GLN A 33 0.33 3.69 10.46
CA GLN A 33 0.82 4.60 9.45
C GLN A 33 1.93 3.89 8.68
N PHE A 34 1.76 3.81 7.36
CA PHE A 34 2.75 3.21 6.49
C PHE A 34 3.39 4.28 5.63
N SER A 35 4.71 4.19 5.47
CA SER A 35 5.47 5.10 4.63
C SER A 35 5.95 4.37 3.40
N TRP A 36 5.89 5.06 2.26
CA TRP A 36 6.38 4.54 1.00
C TRP A 36 7.43 5.50 0.47
N ASN A 37 8.58 4.94 0.09
CA ASN A 37 9.74 5.75 -0.34
C ASN A 37 9.73 6.08 -1.84
N GLY A 38 8.65 5.76 -2.56
CA GLY A 38 8.55 6.04 -3.98
C GLY A 38 9.33 5.07 -4.87
N LYS A 39 9.71 3.92 -4.34
CA LYS A 39 10.47 2.92 -5.08
C LYS A 39 9.66 1.64 -5.24
N ASP A 40 9.96 0.89 -6.30
CA ASP A 40 9.34 -0.41 -6.51
C ASP A 40 10.04 -1.49 -5.68
N SER A 41 9.61 -2.75 -5.83
CA SER A 41 10.17 -3.87 -5.07
C SER A 41 11.63 -4.15 -5.39
N ARG A 42 12.14 -3.62 -6.49
CA ARG A 42 13.54 -3.77 -6.90
C ARG A 42 14.39 -2.56 -6.49
N GLY A 43 13.80 -1.61 -5.77
CA GLY A 43 14.50 -0.42 -5.34
C GLY A 43 14.65 0.66 -6.38
N ARG A 44 13.96 0.55 -7.52
CA ARG A 44 14.03 1.57 -8.58
C ARG A 44 13.10 2.72 -8.26
N SER A 45 13.58 3.94 -8.46
CA SER A 45 12.78 5.13 -8.27
C SER A 45 11.70 5.23 -9.34
N LEU A 46 10.50 5.63 -8.92
CA LEU A 46 9.36 5.78 -9.81
C LEU A 46 9.11 7.25 -10.13
N ALA A 47 8.39 7.49 -11.22
CA ALA A 47 8.05 8.85 -11.65
C ALA A 47 7.08 9.48 -10.66
N SER A 48 7.15 10.81 -10.56
CA SER A 48 6.16 11.59 -9.82
C SER A 48 4.78 11.39 -10.45
N GLY A 49 3.75 11.36 -9.64
CA GLY A 49 2.40 11.20 -10.11
C GLY A 49 1.51 10.46 -9.14
N PRO A 50 0.30 10.08 -9.58
CA PRO A 50 -0.66 9.39 -8.72
C PRO A 50 -0.36 7.90 -8.64
N TYR A 51 -0.53 7.37 -7.44
CA TYR A 51 -0.44 5.95 -7.13
C TYR A 51 -1.58 5.60 -6.19
N PHE A 52 -1.84 4.31 -6.01
CA PHE A 52 -2.91 3.86 -5.14
C PHE A 52 -2.36 2.88 -4.12
N LEU A 53 -2.71 3.11 -2.87
CA LEU A 53 -2.46 2.16 -1.79
C LEU A 53 -3.72 1.37 -1.55
N MET A 54 -3.61 0.05 -1.58
CA MET A 54 -4.73 -0.84 -1.32
C MET A 54 -4.41 -1.67 -0.08
N ALA A 55 -5.28 -1.57 0.93
CA ALA A 55 -5.22 -2.40 2.11
C ALA A 55 -6.35 -3.42 2.04
N LYS A 56 -6.00 -4.69 2.07
CA LYS A 56 -6.95 -5.79 1.96
C LYS A 56 -6.87 -6.67 3.19
N TYR A 57 -8.00 -6.84 3.88
CA TYR A 57 -8.10 -7.71 5.06
C TYR A 57 -9.49 -8.32 5.10
N ARG A 58 -9.55 -9.64 5.31
CA ARG A 58 -10.79 -10.42 5.21
C ARG A 58 -11.51 -10.12 3.89
N ASP A 59 -12.78 -9.74 3.96
CA ASP A 59 -13.59 -9.37 2.81
C ASP A 59 -13.58 -7.87 2.56
N ASN A 60 -12.73 -7.13 3.27
CA ASN A 60 -12.67 -5.69 3.17
C ASN A 60 -11.51 -5.25 2.30
N THR A 61 -11.72 -4.17 1.56
CA THR A 61 -10.68 -3.54 0.75
C THR A 61 -10.81 -2.03 0.94
N GLN A 62 -9.70 -1.38 1.28
CA GLN A 62 -9.62 0.08 1.37
C GLN A 62 -8.59 0.56 0.37
N ILE A 63 -8.95 1.61 -0.37
CA ILE A 63 -8.09 2.19 -1.40
C ILE A 63 -7.87 3.65 -1.04
N GLN A 64 -6.61 4.07 -1.06
CA GLN A 64 -6.23 5.46 -0.82
C GLN A 64 -5.35 5.93 -1.98
N LYS A 65 -5.68 7.10 -2.52
CA LYS A 65 -4.85 7.72 -3.55
C LYS A 65 -3.63 8.35 -2.90
N LEU A 66 -2.47 8.08 -3.47
CA LEU A 66 -1.20 8.67 -3.06
C LEU A 66 -0.68 9.54 -4.19
N LEU A 67 -0.06 10.66 -3.83
CA LEU A 67 0.60 11.53 -4.78
C LEU A 67 2.08 11.55 -4.48
N LEU A 68 2.88 11.00 -5.40
CA LEU A 68 4.33 11.00 -5.26
C LEU A 68 4.88 12.27 -5.89
N LEU A 69 5.53 13.07 -5.07
CA LEU A 69 6.18 14.31 -5.49
C LEU A 69 7.68 14.18 -5.27
N LYS A 70 8.42 14.46 -6.32
CA LYS A 70 9.90 14.45 -6.26
C LYS A 70 10.45 15.84 -6.48
#